data_f0543992edaa4d14232d42b8ab61e53c
#
_entry.id   f0543992edaa4d14232d42b8ab61e53c
#
_cell.length_a   1.000
_cell.length_b   1.000
_cell.length_c   1.000
_cell.angle_alpha   90.00
_cell.angle_beta   90.00
_cell.angle_gamma   90.00
#
_symmetry.space_group_name_H-M   'P 1'
#
loop_
_entity.id
_entity.type
_entity.pdbx_description
1 polymer ?
#
loop_
_entity_poly.entity_id
_entity_poly.type
_entity_poly.pdbx_seq_one_letter_code
_entity_poly.pdbx_strand_id
1 'polypeptide(L)'
;MAFLKSLMASLVLVMASAFVVAPVATAQGTKVVVIDQGRIMRDSAAGKDIAAKVATIEQQMQAELQPTATQLETEGKAIEAKTATMTREAMAADTALITQVQAFQQKAQQYNQDRGVLAQELGLTERKAWATFFESLQPVLQEVVNEAGAEVMLDRSEVVYADPATDLTAAVITKMDAATPRVTVTRERLPAGQ
;
A
#
# COMPACT_ATOMS: atom_id res chain seq x y z
N MET A 1 -89.57 19.65 62.36
CA MET A 1 -89.70 20.11 60.99
C MET A 1 -88.31 20.04 60.37
N ALA A 2 -88.26 19.29 59.37
CA ALA A 2 -87.65 19.51 58.14
C ALA A 2 -86.13 19.39 58.05
N PHE A 3 -85.77 18.31 57.44
CA PHE A 3 -84.84 18.16 56.35
C PHE A 3 -83.39 18.55 56.54
N LEU A 4 -82.55 17.58 56.80
CA LEU A 4 -81.23 17.63 56.27
C LEU A 4 -80.93 16.28 55.59
N LYS A 5 -81.19 16.24 54.36
CA LYS A 5 -80.87 15.12 53.48
C LYS A 5 -79.34 15.07 53.26
N SER A 6 -78.83 13.97 53.65
CA SER A 6 -77.53 13.44 53.37
C SER A 6 -77.21 13.58 51.85
N LEU A 7 -76.12 14.24 51.53
CA LEU A 7 -75.49 14.20 50.21
C LEU A 7 -74.20 13.42 50.35
N MET A 8 -74.29 12.12 50.23
CA MET A 8 -73.12 11.26 49.98
C MET A 8 -72.61 11.49 48.61
N ALA A 9 -71.63 12.38 48.45
CA ALA A 9 -70.91 12.49 47.25
C ALA A 9 -69.85 11.39 47.15
N SER A 10 -70.13 10.38 46.39
CA SER A 10 -69.17 9.32 46.01
C SER A 10 -68.05 9.91 45.23
N LEU A 11 -66.91 10.12 45.85
CA LEU A 11 -65.68 10.48 45.13
C LEU A 11 -65.13 9.21 44.49
N VAL A 12 -65.50 9.03 43.20
CA VAL A 12 -64.84 8.00 42.34
C VAL A 12 -63.47 8.51 41.99
N LEU A 13 -62.45 7.99 42.66
CA LEU A 13 -61.06 8.20 42.37
C LEU A 13 -60.73 7.39 41.11
N VAL A 14 -60.87 8.00 39.94
CA VAL A 14 -60.33 7.44 38.67
C VAL A 14 -58.82 7.57 38.72
N MET A 15 -58.14 6.48 39.15
CA MET A 15 -56.70 6.31 38.91
C MET A 15 -56.47 6.16 37.40
N ALA A 16 -56.21 7.27 36.71
CA ALA A 16 -55.64 7.26 35.38
C ALA A 16 -54.21 6.74 35.48
N SER A 17 -54.03 5.44 35.29
CA SER A 17 -52.71 4.84 35.09
C SER A 17 -52.10 5.41 33.79
N ALA A 18 -51.32 6.45 33.94
CA ALA A 18 -50.49 6.94 32.86
C ALA A 18 -49.44 5.85 32.55
N PHE A 19 -49.74 5.01 31.60
CA PHE A 19 -48.72 4.18 30.94
C PHE A 19 -47.68 5.13 30.34
N VAL A 20 -46.60 5.40 31.06
CA VAL A 20 -45.39 5.99 30.52
C VAL A 20 -44.81 4.94 29.60
N VAL A 21 -45.18 5.02 28.33
CA VAL A 21 -44.45 4.31 27.28
C VAL A 21 -43.07 4.95 27.23
N ALA A 22 -42.14 4.42 28.01
CA ALA A 22 -40.72 4.76 27.86
C ALA A 22 -40.35 4.47 26.41
N PRO A 23 -39.79 5.44 25.65
CA PRO A 23 -39.27 5.14 24.33
C PRO A 23 -38.25 4.02 24.50
N VAL A 24 -38.53 2.87 23.89
CA VAL A 24 -37.53 1.81 23.80
C VAL A 24 -36.42 2.45 22.96
N ALA A 25 -35.35 2.88 23.61
CA ALA A 25 -34.15 3.26 22.95
C ALA A 25 -33.68 2.02 22.16
N THR A 26 -34.05 1.97 20.88
CA THR A 26 -33.43 1.01 19.94
C THR A 26 -31.98 1.39 19.93
N ALA A 27 -31.16 0.61 20.63
CA ALA A 27 -29.72 0.68 20.45
C ALA A 27 -29.46 0.43 18.96
N GLN A 28 -29.30 1.49 18.20
CA GLN A 28 -28.83 1.40 16.83
C GLN A 28 -27.43 0.84 16.95
N GLY A 29 -27.27 -0.45 16.63
CA GLY A 29 -25.96 -1.09 16.65
C GLY A 29 -25.01 -0.32 15.74
N THR A 30 -23.78 -0.10 16.19
CA THR A 30 -22.71 0.51 15.38
C THR A 30 -22.60 -0.20 14.06
N LYS A 31 -22.78 0.53 12.95
CA LYS A 31 -22.68 -0.05 11.61
C LYS A 31 -21.20 -0.18 11.23
N VAL A 32 -20.74 -1.41 11.19
CA VAL A 32 -19.37 -1.78 10.80
C VAL A 32 -19.36 -2.28 9.37
N VAL A 33 -18.40 -1.81 8.57
CA VAL A 33 -18.15 -2.28 7.20
C VAL A 33 -16.69 -2.71 7.07
N VAL A 34 -16.41 -3.52 6.06
CA VAL A 34 -15.06 -4.00 5.78
C VAL A 34 -14.62 -3.64 4.37
N ILE A 35 -13.31 -3.47 4.19
CA ILE A 35 -12.65 -3.34 2.89
C ILE A 35 -11.43 -4.24 2.85
N ASP A 36 -11.04 -4.70 1.68
CA ASP A 36 -9.78 -5.38 1.40
C ASP A 36 -8.83 -4.39 0.72
N GLN A 37 -7.95 -3.75 1.53
CA GLN A 37 -6.97 -2.80 1.01
C GLN A 37 -6.04 -3.44 -0.01
N GLY A 38 -5.61 -4.67 0.23
CA GLY A 38 -4.76 -5.40 -0.70
C GLY A 38 -5.44 -5.61 -2.07
N ARG A 39 -6.73 -5.90 -2.07
CA ARG A 39 -7.53 -6.01 -3.29
C ARG A 39 -7.72 -4.66 -3.97
N ILE A 40 -7.97 -3.59 -3.22
CA ILE A 40 -8.06 -2.23 -3.78
C ILE A 40 -6.76 -1.85 -4.48
N MET A 41 -5.60 -2.12 -3.87
CA MET A 41 -4.28 -1.86 -4.47
C MET A 41 -4.05 -2.68 -5.75
N ARG A 42 -4.45 -3.94 -5.80
CA ARG A 42 -4.23 -4.81 -6.96
C ARG A 42 -5.20 -4.58 -8.11
N ASP A 43 -6.47 -4.34 -7.78
CA ASP A 43 -7.57 -4.39 -8.76
C ASP A 43 -7.97 -3.02 -9.31
N SER A 44 -7.72 -1.92 -8.57
CA SER A 44 -8.02 -0.57 -9.04
C SER A 44 -7.16 -0.17 -10.24
N ALA A 45 -7.67 0.73 -11.07
CA ALA A 45 -6.95 1.30 -12.21
C ALA A 45 -5.67 2.02 -11.75
N ALA A 46 -5.72 2.76 -10.65
CA ALA A 46 -4.57 3.44 -10.06
C ALA A 46 -3.49 2.46 -9.57
N GLY A 47 -3.88 1.38 -8.90
CA GLY A 47 -2.94 0.36 -8.44
C GLY A 47 -2.22 -0.34 -9.60
N LYS A 48 -2.97 -0.72 -10.63
CA LYS A 48 -2.42 -1.29 -11.87
C LYS A 48 -1.48 -0.31 -12.61
N ASP A 49 -1.85 0.97 -12.65
CA ASP A 49 -1.03 2.03 -13.28
C ASP A 49 0.32 2.19 -12.53
N ILE A 50 0.31 2.18 -11.19
CA ILE A 50 1.53 2.19 -10.38
C ILE A 50 2.40 0.98 -10.69
N ALA A 51 1.84 -0.22 -10.63
CA ALA A 51 2.58 -1.46 -10.88
C ALA A 51 3.25 -1.45 -12.27
N ALA A 52 2.52 -1.02 -13.30
CA ALA A 52 3.06 -0.92 -14.67
C ALA A 52 4.19 0.11 -14.78
N LYS A 53 4.06 1.28 -14.15
CA LYS A 53 5.08 2.33 -14.16
C LYS A 53 6.34 1.93 -13.38
N VAL A 54 6.17 1.32 -12.21
CA VAL A 54 7.28 0.80 -11.41
C VAL A 54 8.04 -0.27 -12.19
N ALA A 55 7.34 -1.21 -12.82
CA ALA A 55 7.99 -2.22 -13.67
C ALA A 55 8.77 -1.61 -14.85
N THR A 56 8.24 -0.53 -15.45
CA THR A 56 8.93 0.19 -16.52
C THR A 56 10.21 0.86 -16.00
N ILE A 57 10.14 1.49 -14.82
CA ILE A 57 11.32 2.11 -14.18
C ILE A 57 12.36 1.04 -13.83
N GLU A 58 11.95 -0.09 -13.29
CA GLU A 58 12.84 -1.22 -12.99
C GLU A 58 13.57 -1.71 -14.26
N GLN A 59 12.85 -1.90 -15.36
CA GLN A 59 13.46 -2.28 -16.65
C GLN A 59 14.48 -1.25 -17.14
N GLN A 60 14.18 0.04 -16.99
CA GLN A 60 15.13 1.10 -17.34
C GLN A 60 16.39 1.05 -16.48
N MET A 61 16.23 0.85 -15.16
CA MET A 61 17.36 0.69 -14.25
C MET A 61 18.21 -0.54 -14.56
N GLN A 62 17.59 -1.67 -14.92
CA GLN A 62 18.32 -2.86 -15.37
C GLN A 62 19.08 -2.60 -16.67
N ALA A 63 18.47 -1.87 -17.62
CA ALA A 63 19.12 -1.50 -18.86
C ALA A 63 20.33 -0.56 -18.64
N GLU A 64 20.31 0.31 -17.63
CA GLU A 64 21.45 1.15 -17.24
C GLU A 64 22.67 0.31 -16.78
N LEU A 65 22.44 -0.81 -16.12
CA LEU A 65 23.49 -1.71 -15.62
C LEU A 65 24.03 -2.68 -16.70
N GLN A 66 23.23 -2.99 -17.71
CA GLN A 66 23.53 -4.04 -18.70
C GLN A 66 24.87 -3.85 -19.43
N PRO A 67 25.26 -2.65 -19.89
CA PRO A 67 26.54 -2.45 -20.55
C PRO A 67 27.74 -2.83 -19.66
N THR A 68 27.71 -2.40 -18.40
CA THR A 68 28.77 -2.70 -17.42
C THR A 68 28.81 -4.19 -17.08
N ALA A 69 27.63 -4.83 -16.92
CA ALA A 69 27.55 -6.28 -16.69
C ALA A 69 28.18 -7.07 -17.84
N THR A 70 27.83 -6.74 -19.08
CA THR A 70 28.40 -7.38 -20.28
C THR A 70 29.91 -7.16 -20.39
N GLN A 71 30.37 -5.94 -20.07
CA GLN A 71 31.80 -5.62 -20.08
C GLN A 71 32.57 -6.43 -19.04
N LEU A 72 32.03 -6.53 -17.80
CA LEU A 72 32.64 -7.35 -16.75
C LEU A 72 32.69 -8.83 -17.13
N GLU A 73 31.63 -9.36 -17.73
CA GLU A 73 31.60 -10.74 -18.23
C GLU A 73 32.70 -10.97 -19.27
N THR A 74 32.85 -10.07 -20.25
CA THR A 74 33.84 -10.15 -21.31
C THR A 74 35.26 -10.03 -20.76
N GLU A 75 35.52 -9.05 -19.88
CA GLU A 75 36.82 -8.86 -19.24
C GLU A 75 37.19 -10.04 -18.34
N GLY A 76 36.23 -10.59 -17.56
CA GLY A 76 36.43 -11.76 -16.72
C GLY A 76 36.85 -12.98 -17.53
N LYS A 77 36.15 -13.28 -18.64
CA LYS A 77 36.52 -14.37 -19.57
C LYS A 77 37.90 -14.17 -20.20
N ALA A 78 38.25 -12.92 -20.55
CA ALA A 78 39.56 -12.63 -21.09
C ALA A 78 40.70 -12.84 -20.08
N ILE A 79 40.52 -12.44 -18.83
CA ILE A 79 41.45 -12.68 -17.72
C ILE A 79 41.60 -14.18 -17.47
N GLU A 80 40.49 -14.91 -17.39
CA GLU A 80 40.47 -16.37 -17.19
C GLU A 80 41.24 -17.09 -18.31
N ALA A 81 40.95 -16.77 -19.59
CA ALA A 81 41.61 -17.38 -20.72
C ALA A 81 43.13 -17.08 -20.72
N LYS A 82 43.54 -15.86 -20.35
CA LYS A 82 44.95 -15.48 -20.27
C LYS A 82 45.66 -16.24 -19.13
N THR A 83 45.03 -16.39 -18.01
CA THR A 83 45.63 -17.02 -16.81
C THR A 83 45.62 -18.56 -16.86
N ALA A 84 44.74 -19.19 -17.63
CA ALA A 84 44.58 -20.66 -17.69
C ALA A 84 45.87 -21.41 -18.06
N THR A 85 46.80 -20.77 -18.80
CA THR A 85 48.06 -21.40 -19.26
C THR A 85 49.29 -20.84 -18.54
N MET A 86 49.12 -19.91 -17.61
CA MET A 86 50.22 -19.27 -16.89
C MET A 86 50.57 -19.94 -15.60
N THR A 87 51.88 -20.00 -15.23
CA THR A 87 52.33 -20.37 -13.89
C THR A 87 52.09 -19.20 -12.93
N ARG A 88 52.11 -19.49 -11.63
CA ARG A 88 51.98 -18.43 -10.60
C ARG A 88 53.06 -17.37 -10.69
N GLU A 89 54.30 -17.80 -10.99
CA GLU A 89 55.46 -16.92 -11.15
C GLU A 89 55.29 -16.03 -12.36
N ALA A 90 54.76 -16.58 -13.49
CA ALA A 90 54.50 -15.80 -14.70
C ALA A 90 53.36 -14.79 -14.48
N MET A 91 52.29 -15.16 -13.78
CA MET A 91 51.21 -14.24 -13.41
C MET A 91 51.71 -13.11 -12.51
N ALA A 92 52.55 -13.42 -11.52
CA ALA A 92 53.12 -12.42 -10.59
C ALA A 92 54.09 -11.45 -11.28
N ALA A 93 54.72 -11.86 -12.36
CA ALA A 93 55.67 -11.05 -13.14
C ALA A 93 54.97 -10.22 -14.24
N ASP A 94 53.77 -10.53 -14.64
CA ASP A 94 52.98 -9.83 -15.65
C ASP A 94 52.32 -8.56 -15.09
N THR A 95 53.01 -7.44 -15.11
CA THR A 95 52.52 -6.16 -14.59
C THR A 95 51.25 -5.70 -15.34
N ALA A 96 51.12 -6.04 -16.65
CA ALA A 96 49.90 -5.69 -17.41
C ALA A 96 48.69 -6.48 -16.93
N LEU A 97 48.87 -7.78 -16.65
CA LEU A 97 47.81 -8.62 -16.06
C LEU A 97 47.41 -8.12 -14.65
N ILE A 98 48.37 -7.78 -13.78
CA ILE A 98 48.09 -7.23 -12.46
C ILE A 98 47.24 -5.95 -12.58
N THR A 99 47.61 -5.03 -13.46
CA THR A 99 46.88 -3.79 -13.67
C THR A 99 45.46 -4.07 -14.23
N GLN A 100 45.32 -5.04 -15.15
CA GLN A 100 44.03 -5.45 -15.70
C GLN A 100 43.11 -6.04 -14.63
N VAL A 101 43.62 -6.91 -13.76
CA VAL A 101 42.88 -7.52 -12.65
C VAL A 101 42.44 -6.46 -11.64
N GLN A 102 43.32 -5.51 -11.30
CA GLN A 102 42.96 -4.42 -10.40
C GLN A 102 41.84 -3.54 -10.98
N ALA A 103 41.93 -3.18 -12.26
CA ALA A 103 40.89 -2.40 -12.94
C ALA A 103 39.55 -3.16 -13.00
N PHE A 104 39.61 -4.47 -13.28
CA PHE A 104 38.41 -5.34 -13.24
C PHE A 104 37.76 -5.36 -11.85
N GLN A 105 38.58 -5.53 -10.79
CA GLN A 105 38.06 -5.54 -9.41
C GLN A 105 37.41 -4.20 -9.03
N GLN A 106 38.04 -3.06 -9.38
CA GLN A 106 37.47 -1.74 -9.14
C GLN A 106 36.12 -1.56 -9.88
N LYS A 107 36.07 -1.97 -11.16
CA LYS A 107 34.84 -1.92 -11.95
C LYS A 107 33.74 -2.82 -11.36
N ALA A 108 34.10 -4.02 -10.90
CA ALA A 108 33.16 -4.94 -10.27
C ALA A 108 32.62 -4.37 -8.94
N GLN A 109 33.46 -3.72 -8.15
CA GLN A 109 33.04 -3.03 -6.93
C GLN A 109 32.08 -1.88 -7.25
N GLN A 110 32.39 -1.04 -8.24
CA GLN A 110 31.52 0.06 -8.67
C GLN A 110 30.16 -0.47 -9.15
N TYR A 111 30.16 -1.51 -9.99
CA TYR A 111 28.95 -2.15 -10.45
C TYR A 111 28.06 -2.65 -9.31
N ASN A 112 28.63 -3.25 -8.26
CA ASN A 112 27.88 -3.68 -7.10
C ASN A 112 27.32 -2.50 -6.29
N GLN A 113 28.07 -1.41 -6.18
CA GLN A 113 27.57 -0.17 -5.56
C GLN A 113 26.40 0.41 -6.35
N ASP A 114 26.55 0.53 -7.68
CA ASP A 114 25.49 1.05 -8.55
C ASP A 114 24.22 0.21 -8.46
N ARG A 115 24.35 -1.13 -8.44
CA ARG A 115 23.21 -2.02 -8.19
C ARG A 115 22.53 -1.74 -6.86
N GLY A 116 23.30 -1.51 -5.81
CA GLY A 116 22.79 -1.17 -4.48
C GLY A 116 22.03 0.15 -4.47
N VAL A 117 22.58 1.17 -5.12
CA VAL A 117 21.94 2.48 -5.30
C VAL A 117 20.62 2.35 -6.05
N LEU A 118 20.61 1.66 -7.19
CA LEU A 118 19.39 1.49 -7.99
C LEU A 118 18.29 0.71 -7.23
N ALA A 119 18.66 -0.31 -6.46
CA ALA A 119 17.70 -1.03 -5.62
C ALA A 119 17.07 -0.13 -4.54
N GLN A 120 17.86 0.75 -3.94
CA GLN A 120 17.34 1.71 -2.96
C GLN A 120 16.43 2.77 -3.61
N GLU A 121 16.83 3.30 -4.78
CA GLU A 121 16.02 4.25 -5.56
C GLU A 121 14.68 3.65 -5.99
N LEU A 122 14.67 2.38 -6.43
CA LEU A 122 13.45 1.66 -6.76
C LEU A 122 12.53 1.56 -5.53
N GLY A 123 13.06 1.14 -4.39
CA GLY A 123 12.27 1.04 -3.15
C GLY A 123 11.73 2.40 -2.66
N LEU A 124 12.48 3.50 -2.88
CA LEU A 124 11.99 4.86 -2.60
C LEU A 124 10.86 5.25 -3.56
N THR A 125 11.04 4.95 -4.84
CA THR A 125 10.05 5.21 -5.90
C THR A 125 8.72 4.50 -5.61
N GLU A 126 8.79 3.21 -5.26
CA GLU A 126 7.61 2.43 -4.87
C GLU A 126 6.90 3.01 -3.65
N ARG A 127 7.65 3.27 -2.58
CA ARG A 127 7.05 3.84 -1.35
C ARG A 127 6.34 5.16 -1.62
N LYS A 128 6.94 6.04 -2.42
CA LYS A 128 6.34 7.33 -2.76
C LYS A 128 5.09 7.16 -3.62
N ALA A 129 5.12 6.26 -4.60
CA ALA A 129 3.96 5.98 -5.45
C ALA A 129 2.77 5.46 -4.62
N TRP A 130 3.03 4.52 -3.71
CA TRP A 130 1.98 4.01 -2.83
C TRP A 130 1.50 5.03 -1.80
N ALA A 131 2.38 5.90 -1.28
CA ALA A 131 1.95 7.01 -0.43
C ALA A 131 0.95 7.92 -1.15
N THR A 132 1.25 8.32 -2.40
CA THR A 132 0.34 9.12 -3.23
C THR A 132 -0.99 8.40 -3.51
N PHE A 133 -0.94 7.07 -3.71
CA PHE A 133 -2.14 6.25 -3.84
C PHE A 133 -3.02 6.34 -2.59
N PHE A 134 -2.45 6.15 -1.40
CA PHE A 134 -3.20 6.19 -0.15
C PHE A 134 -3.74 7.60 0.17
N GLU A 135 -3.01 8.64 -0.17
CA GLU A 135 -3.51 10.02 -0.08
C GLU A 135 -4.76 10.21 -0.96
N SER A 136 -4.75 9.66 -2.18
CA SER A 136 -5.89 9.71 -3.09
C SER A 136 -7.06 8.80 -2.67
N LEU A 137 -6.77 7.70 -2.00
CA LEU A 137 -7.76 6.74 -1.51
C LEU A 137 -8.55 7.30 -0.31
N GLN A 138 -7.93 8.10 0.54
CA GLN A 138 -8.53 8.59 1.78
C GLN A 138 -9.88 9.30 1.60
N PRO A 139 -10.02 10.28 0.67
CA PRO A 139 -11.33 10.93 0.42
C PRO A 139 -12.37 9.95 -0.14
N VAL A 140 -11.96 8.96 -0.93
CA VAL A 140 -12.86 7.93 -1.47
C VAL A 140 -13.41 7.05 -0.34
N LEU A 141 -12.56 6.64 0.62
CA LEU A 141 -13.01 5.89 1.79
C LEU A 141 -14.02 6.68 2.61
N GLN A 142 -13.76 7.97 2.83
CA GLN A 142 -14.67 8.83 3.58
C GLN A 142 -16.04 8.95 2.88
N GLU A 143 -16.05 9.08 1.57
CA GLU A 143 -17.28 9.13 0.77
C GLU A 143 -18.06 7.82 0.89
N VAL A 144 -17.40 6.67 0.72
CA VAL A 144 -18.03 5.34 0.82
C VAL A 144 -18.60 5.08 2.22
N VAL A 145 -17.86 5.46 3.28
CA VAL A 145 -18.34 5.35 4.67
C VAL A 145 -19.61 6.17 4.87
N ASN A 146 -19.60 7.42 4.39
CA ASN A 146 -20.75 8.32 4.53
C ASN A 146 -21.99 7.80 3.78
N GLU A 147 -21.83 7.33 2.55
CA GLU A 147 -22.91 6.77 1.74
C GLU A 147 -23.47 5.49 2.36
N ALA A 148 -22.60 4.66 2.91
CA ALA A 148 -23.02 3.46 3.61
C ALA A 148 -23.68 3.75 4.96
N GLY A 149 -23.56 4.96 5.51
CA GLY A 149 -23.97 5.30 6.87
C GLY A 149 -23.23 4.43 7.91
N ALA A 150 -21.97 4.10 7.61
CA ALA A 150 -21.15 3.30 8.52
C ALA A 150 -20.44 4.20 9.53
N GLU A 151 -20.22 3.69 10.72
CA GLU A 151 -19.50 4.37 11.80
C GLU A 151 -18.07 3.86 11.94
N VAL A 152 -17.82 2.62 11.49
CA VAL A 152 -16.51 1.97 11.54
C VAL A 152 -16.23 1.25 10.22
N MET A 153 -15.02 1.42 9.71
CA MET A 153 -14.48 0.66 8.57
C MET A 153 -13.22 -0.07 9.03
N LEU A 154 -13.15 -1.36 8.77
CA LEU A 154 -12.03 -2.22 9.14
C LEU A 154 -11.39 -2.80 7.88
N ASP A 155 -10.10 -3.09 7.94
CA ASP A 155 -9.45 -3.91 6.92
C ASP A 155 -9.85 -5.38 7.09
N ARG A 156 -10.13 -6.07 5.99
CA ARG A 156 -10.53 -7.49 5.98
C ARG A 156 -9.48 -8.41 6.62
N SER A 157 -8.20 -8.03 6.54
CA SER A 157 -7.10 -8.80 7.14
C SER A 157 -7.15 -8.82 8.67
N GLU A 158 -7.85 -7.87 9.30
CA GLU A 158 -8.01 -7.75 10.75
C GLU A 158 -9.31 -8.42 11.26
N VAL A 159 -10.13 -8.94 10.34
CA VAL A 159 -11.46 -9.49 10.66
C VAL A 159 -11.50 -10.98 10.36
N VAL A 160 -11.84 -11.79 11.39
CA VAL A 160 -11.95 -13.25 11.24
C VAL A 160 -13.14 -13.65 10.36
N TYR A 161 -14.26 -12.93 10.50
CA TYR A 161 -15.47 -13.13 9.71
C TYR A 161 -16.18 -11.80 9.48
N ALA A 162 -16.61 -11.59 8.24
CA ALA A 162 -17.48 -10.49 7.86
C ALA A 162 -18.54 -11.02 6.87
N ASP A 163 -19.78 -10.59 7.07
CA ASP A 163 -20.84 -10.88 6.11
C ASP A 163 -20.50 -10.19 4.76
N PRO A 164 -20.64 -10.90 3.63
CA PRO A 164 -20.39 -10.30 2.30
C PRO A 164 -21.15 -8.99 2.03
N ALA A 165 -22.31 -8.80 2.66
CA ALA A 165 -23.09 -7.57 2.55
C ALA A 165 -22.42 -6.36 3.22
N THR A 166 -21.45 -6.58 4.11
CA THR A 166 -20.67 -5.51 4.75
C THR A 166 -19.40 -5.14 4.00
N ASP A 167 -19.03 -5.91 2.96
CA ASP A 167 -17.81 -5.69 2.17
C ASP A 167 -18.03 -4.59 1.10
N LEU A 168 -17.38 -3.46 1.29
CA LEU A 168 -17.46 -2.30 0.41
C LEU A 168 -16.27 -2.19 -0.56
N THR A 169 -15.41 -3.20 -0.64
CA THR A 169 -14.21 -3.19 -1.49
C THR A 169 -14.51 -2.83 -2.94
N ALA A 170 -15.55 -3.43 -3.53
CA ALA A 170 -15.92 -3.16 -4.92
C ALA A 170 -16.42 -1.72 -5.13
N ALA A 171 -17.18 -1.17 -4.18
CA ALA A 171 -17.64 0.22 -4.23
C ALA A 171 -16.45 1.19 -4.15
N VAL A 172 -15.48 0.92 -3.27
CA VAL A 172 -14.25 1.72 -3.16
C VAL A 172 -13.47 1.68 -4.47
N ILE A 173 -13.25 0.50 -5.07
CA ILE A 173 -12.54 0.37 -6.35
C ILE A 173 -13.24 1.19 -7.44
N THR A 174 -14.57 1.05 -7.57
CA THR A 174 -15.35 1.78 -8.58
C THR A 174 -15.20 3.30 -8.44
N LYS A 175 -15.27 3.81 -7.20
CA LYS A 175 -15.11 5.26 -6.95
C LYS A 175 -13.68 5.72 -7.15
N MET A 176 -12.69 4.93 -6.73
CA MET A 176 -11.27 5.22 -6.94
C MET A 176 -10.94 5.30 -8.43
N ASP A 177 -11.46 4.36 -9.24
CA ASP A 177 -11.26 4.33 -10.69
C ASP A 177 -11.89 5.54 -11.39
N ALA A 178 -13.00 6.05 -10.86
CA ALA A 178 -13.63 7.26 -11.38
C ALA A 178 -12.88 8.54 -10.96
N ALA A 179 -12.39 8.60 -9.71
CA ALA A 179 -11.76 9.79 -9.15
C ALA A 179 -10.28 9.92 -9.55
N THR A 180 -9.53 8.81 -9.48
CA THR A 180 -8.07 8.81 -9.68
C THR A 180 -7.64 7.53 -10.41
N PRO A 181 -7.89 7.41 -11.71
CA PRO A 181 -7.53 6.21 -12.48
C PRO A 181 -6.02 6.06 -12.70
N ARG A 182 -5.24 7.11 -12.46
CA ARG A 182 -3.79 7.15 -12.70
C ARG A 182 -3.07 7.90 -11.59
N VAL A 183 -1.85 7.44 -11.25
CA VAL A 183 -0.96 8.08 -10.28
C VAL A 183 0.35 8.48 -10.98
N THR A 184 0.85 9.67 -10.68
CA THR A 184 2.17 10.06 -11.15
C THR A 184 3.25 9.27 -10.41
N VAL A 185 4.05 8.51 -11.14
CA VAL A 185 5.20 7.77 -10.62
C VAL A 185 6.44 8.28 -11.32
N THR A 186 7.35 8.86 -10.55
CA THR A 186 8.66 9.33 -11.02
C THR A 186 9.75 8.61 -10.25
N ARG A 187 10.84 8.26 -10.93
CA ARG A 187 12.00 7.67 -10.27
C ARG A 187 12.54 8.63 -9.21
N GLU A 188 12.61 8.19 -7.99
CA GLU A 188 13.30 8.88 -6.90
C GLU A 188 14.79 8.57 -6.98
N ARG A 189 15.63 9.59 -6.88
CA ARG A 189 17.08 9.45 -6.87
C ARG A 189 17.63 9.70 -5.48
N LEU A 190 18.64 8.92 -5.11
CA LEU A 190 19.39 9.22 -3.90
C LEU A 190 20.20 10.51 -4.08
N PRO A 191 20.38 11.30 -3.00
CA PRO A 191 21.27 12.45 -3.03
C PRO A 191 22.67 12.02 -3.44
N ALA A 192 23.31 12.75 -4.35
CA ALA A 192 24.69 12.49 -4.74
C ALA A 192 25.61 12.60 -3.52
N GLY A 193 26.28 11.52 -3.12
CA GLY A 193 27.31 11.55 -2.08
C GLY A 193 26.91 10.91 -0.72
N GLN A 194 25.91 10.03 -0.69
CA GLN A 194 25.71 9.13 0.48
C GLN A 194 26.20 7.73 0.17
#